data_9b5643ccda50ca50101c6672a55b708a
#
_entry.id   9b5643ccda50ca50101c6672a55b708a
#
_cell.length_a   1.000
_cell.length_b   1.000
_cell.length_c   1.000
_cell.angle_alpha   90.00
_cell.angle_beta   90.00
_cell.angle_gamma   90.00
#
_symmetry.space_group_name_H-M   'P 1'
#
loop_
_entity.id
_entity.type
_entity.pdbx_description
1 polymer ?
#
loop_
_entity_poly.entity_id
_entity_poly.type
_entity_poly.pdbx_seq_one_letter_code
_entity_poly.pdbx_strand_id
1 'polypeptide(L)'
;MKDSSSATVIIDLASVDYSRAVKSVDSQGTATGYTLKYEVLYRVVDRSGRVLVENTPLSFSRDLQYRSTELLQKKQEEEALKGSMRQEIVRRIIRRLDGVAYRRQVPDAYRVAFV
;
A
#
# COMPACT_ATOMS: atom_id res chain seq x y z
N MET A 1 14.70 -8.36 -3.23
CA MET A 1 14.57 -7.09 -2.52
C MET A 1 15.81 -6.25 -2.76
N LYS A 2 15.65 -4.98 -2.96
CA LYS A 2 16.80 -4.12 -3.18
C LYS A 2 17.50 -3.81 -1.88
N ASP A 3 18.84 -3.78 -1.98
CA ASP A 3 19.66 -3.32 -0.89
C ASP A 3 19.45 -1.81 -0.69
N SER A 4 19.17 -1.39 0.55
CA SER A 4 18.93 0.02 0.84
C SER A 4 20.15 0.90 0.54
N SER A 5 21.36 0.33 0.56
CA SER A 5 22.56 1.08 0.24
C SER A 5 22.64 1.53 -1.21
N SER A 6 21.88 0.89 -2.12
CA SER A 6 21.84 1.26 -3.54
C SER A 6 20.69 2.19 -3.89
N ALA A 7 19.83 2.52 -2.93
CA ALA A 7 18.65 3.36 -3.18
C ALA A 7 19.01 4.83 -2.98
N THR A 8 18.36 5.73 -3.72
CA THR A 8 18.47 7.18 -3.51
C THR A 8 17.43 7.71 -2.55
N VAL A 9 16.32 7.01 -2.40
CA VAL A 9 15.30 7.34 -1.42
C VAL A 9 14.86 6.07 -0.70
N ILE A 10 14.40 6.24 0.53
CA ILE A 10 13.92 5.15 1.37
C ILE A 10 12.50 5.51 1.80
N ILE A 11 11.56 4.62 1.50
CA ILE A 11 10.20 4.75 2.00
C ILE A 11 10.13 3.99 3.32
N ASP A 12 9.92 4.74 4.40
CA ASP A 12 9.83 4.20 5.74
C ASP A 12 8.36 4.06 6.11
N LEU A 13 7.91 2.83 6.27
CA LEU A 13 6.54 2.54 6.68
C LEU A 13 6.48 2.49 8.20
N ALA A 14 6.06 3.61 8.80
CA ALA A 14 5.98 3.70 10.26
C ALA A 14 4.88 2.79 10.81
N SER A 15 3.77 2.65 10.09
CA SER A 15 2.73 1.71 10.46
C SER A 15 1.97 1.25 9.23
N VAL A 16 1.48 0.02 9.28
CA VAL A 16 0.63 -0.57 8.24
C VAL A 16 -0.46 -1.35 8.95
N ASP A 17 -1.70 -0.88 8.81
CA ASP A 17 -2.86 -1.54 9.39
C ASP A 17 -3.78 -2.03 8.30
N TYR A 18 -4.14 -3.30 8.37
CA TYR A 18 -5.10 -3.90 7.47
C TYR A 18 -6.36 -4.26 8.24
N SER A 19 -7.51 -3.96 7.66
CA SER A 19 -8.80 -4.33 8.25
C SER A 19 -9.78 -4.70 7.15
N ARG A 20 -10.82 -5.43 7.55
CA ARG A 20 -11.93 -5.71 6.66
C ARG A 20 -13.24 -5.57 7.41
N ALA A 21 -14.25 -5.11 6.72
CA ALA A 21 -15.59 -4.95 7.26
C ALA A 21 -16.59 -5.63 6.34
N VAL A 22 -17.60 -6.26 6.92
CA VAL A 22 -18.65 -6.90 6.13
C VAL A 22 -19.41 -5.82 5.38
N LYS A 23 -19.53 -5.98 4.07
CA LYS A 23 -20.28 -5.06 3.23
C LYS A 23 -21.64 -5.63 2.80
N SER A 24 -21.68 -6.94 2.53
CA SER A 24 -22.91 -7.59 2.07
C SER A 24 -23.05 -8.97 2.66
N VAL A 25 -24.31 -9.36 2.85
CA VAL A 25 -24.65 -10.69 3.35
C VAL A 25 -25.72 -11.28 2.43
N ASP A 26 -25.81 -12.62 2.42
CA ASP A 26 -26.87 -13.30 1.68
C ASP A 26 -28.17 -13.38 2.52
N SER A 27 -29.17 -14.08 1.99
CA SER A 27 -30.46 -14.19 2.66
C SER A 27 -30.41 -14.96 3.98
N GLN A 28 -29.30 -15.67 4.23
CA GLN A 28 -29.08 -16.44 5.46
C GLN A 28 -28.17 -15.72 6.44
N GLY A 29 -27.77 -14.49 6.13
CA GLY A 29 -26.86 -13.72 6.98
C GLY A 29 -25.40 -14.06 6.82
N THR A 30 -25.03 -14.88 5.85
CA THR A 30 -23.62 -15.23 5.60
C THR A 30 -22.95 -14.12 4.79
N ALA A 31 -21.79 -13.68 5.24
CA ALA A 31 -21.06 -12.62 4.55
C ALA A 31 -20.63 -13.06 3.16
N THR A 32 -20.97 -12.27 2.15
CA THR A 32 -20.64 -12.53 0.75
C THR A 32 -19.69 -11.49 0.19
N GLY A 33 -19.56 -10.36 0.85
CA GLY A 33 -18.66 -9.31 0.42
C GLY A 33 -18.10 -8.52 1.59
N TYR A 34 -16.92 -7.96 1.37
CA TYR A 34 -16.21 -7.18 2.38
C TYR A 34 -15.63 -5.93 1.75
N THR A 35 -15.43 -4.91 2.58
CA THR A 35 -14.55 -3.80 2.23
C THR A 35 -13.22 -4.05 2.91
N LEU A 36 -12.18 -4.14 2.11
CA LEU A 36 -10.81 -4.29 2.59
C LEU A 36 -10.17 -2.92 2.66
N LYS A 37 -9.43 -2.64 3.73
CA LYS A 37 -8.84 -1.33 3.94
C LYS A 37 -7.42 -1.45 4.46
N TYR A 38 -6.51 -0.70 3.85
CA TYR A 38 -5.16 -0.46 4.36
C TYR A 38 -5.04 0.97 4.85
N GLU A 39 -4.51 1.15 6.03
CA GLU A 39 -4.11 2.46 6.53
C GLU A 39 -2.61 2.42 6.77
N VAL A 40 -1.89 3.30 6.10
CA VAL A 40 -0.44 3.33 6.12
C VAL A 40 0.01 4.71 6.58
N LEU A 41 0.98 4.74 7.47
CA LEU A 41 1.68 5.97 7.82
C LEU A 41 3.10 5.82 7.28
N TYR A 42 3.51 6.69 6.37
CA TYR A 42 4.81 6.59 5.74
C TYR A 42 5.53 7.92 5.77
N ARG A 43 6.83 7.86 5.69
CA ARG A 43 7.68 9.01 5.41
C ARG A 43 8.74 8.59 4.41
N VAL A 44 9.39 9.57 3.80
CA VAL A 44 10.43 9.31 2.82
C VAL A 44 11.67 10.09 3.21
N VAL A 45 12.81 9.40 3.22
CA VAL A 45 14.10 9.99 3.53
C VAL A 45 15.07 9.69 2.39
N ASP A 46 16.11 10.51 2.25
CA ASP A 46 17.19 10.21 1.32
C ASP A 46 18.26 9.35 2.01
N ARG A 47 19.31 9.03 1.27
CA ARG A 47 20.37 8.17 1.77
C ARG A 47 21.10 8.76 2.97
N SER A 48 21.12 10.08 3.11
CA SER A 48 21.77 10.75 4.22
C SER A 48 20.87 10.86 5.45
N GLY A 49 19.62 10.43 5.35
CA GLY A 49 18.65 10.54 6.44
C GLY A 49 17.83 11.81 6.41
N ARG A 50 18.00 12.64 5.38
CA ARG A 50 17.20 13.86 5.26
C ARG A 50 15.77 13.53 4.87
N VAL A 51 14.81 14.11 5.57
CA VAL A 51 13.39 13.85 5.33
C VAL A 51 12.94 14.59 4.08
N LEU A 52 12.46 13.85 3.09
CA LEU A 52 11.91 14.41 1.86
C LEU A 52 10.39 14.55 1.95
N VAL A 53 9.74 13.60 2.61
CA VAL A 53 8.30 13.62 2.86
C VAL A 53 8.09 13.27 4.33
N GLU A 54 7.45 14.18 5.07
CA GLU A 54 7.13 13.97 6.46
C GLU A 54 6.08 12.86 6.61
N ASN A 55 5.89 12.36 7.84
CA ASN A 55 4.89 11.34 8.11
C ASN A 55 3.56 11.70 7.47
N THR A 56 3.09 10.85 6.57
CA THR A 56 1.90 11.09 5.77
C THR A 56 0.97 9.88 5.89
N PRO A 57 -0.28 10.09 6.28
CA PRO A 57 -1.26 9.00 6.27
C PRO A 57 -1.75 8.73 4.85
N LEU A 58 -1.92 7.46 4.53
CA LEU A 58 -2.50 7.04 3.27
C LEU A 58 -3.50 5.93 3.57
N SER A 59 -4.72 6.13 3.13
CA SER A 59 -5.81 5.18 3.32
C SER A 59 -6.27 4.68 1.96
N PHE A 60 -6.45 3.38 1.82
CA PHE A 60 -6.84 2.79 0.56
C PHE A 60 -7.75 1.60 0.80
N SER A 61 -8.89 1.58 0.13
CA SER A 61 -9.86 0.50 0.30
C SER A 61 -10.36 -0.02 -1.03
N ARG A 62 -10.78 -1.28 -1.02
CA ARG A 62 -11.39 -1.97 -2.16
C ARG A 62 -12.47 -2.89 -1.65
N ASP A 63 -13.49 -3.08 -2.46
CA ASP A 63 -14.55 -4.02 -2.17
C ASP A 63 -14.18 -5.38 -2.75
N LEU A 64 -14.44 -6.41 -1.97
CA LEU A 64 -14.24 -7.80 -2.38
C LEU A 64 -15.57 -8.52 -2.34
N GLN A 65 -16.00 -9.02 -3.49
CA GLN A 65 -17.17 -9.87 -3.60
C GLN A 65 -16.68 -11.27 -3.90
N TYR A 66 -17.01 -12.23 -3.03
CA TYR A 66 -16.59 -13.61 -3.24
C TYR A 66 -17.36 -14.24 -4.39
N ARG A 67 -16.62 -14.94 -5.26
CA ARG A 67 -17.20 -15.70 -6.38
C ARG A 67 -17.41 -17.15 -6.01
N SER A 68 -16.74 -17.64 -4.97
CA SER A 68 -16.80 -19.02 -4.53
C SER A 68 -17.27 -19.10 -3.10
N THR A 69 -17.94 -20.19 -2.74
CA THR A 69 -18.32 -20.49 -1.37
C THR A 69 -17.23 -21.28 -0.64
N GLU A 70 -16.21 -21.78 -1.35
CA GLU A 70 -15.14 -22.57 -0.76
C GLU A 70 -14.14 -21.68 -0.03
N LEU A 71 -13.82 -22.09 1.20
CA LEU A 71 -12.98 -21.28 2.09
C LEU A 71 -11.60 -21.02 1.49
N LEU A 72 -10.97 -22.03 0.89
CA LEU A 72 -9.64 -21.88 0.31
C LEU A 72 -9.64 -20.84 -0.81
N GLN A 73 -10.64 -20.90 -1.69
CA GLN A 73 -10.75 -19.94 -2.77
C GLN A 73 -11.06 -18.55 -2.27
N LYS A 74 -11.86 -18.40 -1.21
CA LYS A 74 -12.09 -17.12 -0.58
C LYS A 74 -10.78 -16.49 -0.08
N LYS A 75 -9.94 -17.31 0.56
CA LYS A 75 -8.64 -16.83 1.02
C LYS A 75 -7.74 -16.41 -0.13
N GLN A 76 -7.73 -17.16 -1.22
CA GLN A 76 -6.94 -16.82 -2.39
C GLN A 76 -7.40 -15.52 -3.03
N GLU A 77 -8.72 -15.33 -3.13
CA GLU A 77 -9.28 -14.08 -3.66
C GLU A 77 -8.90 -12.89 -2.80
N GLU A 78 -8.99 -13.04 -1.48
CA GLU A 78 -8.62 -11.96 -0.57
C GLU A 78 -7.13 -11.64 -0.68
N GLU A 79 -6.26 -12.64 -0.68
CA GLU A 79 -4.82 -12.43 -0.79
C GLU A 79 -4.42 -11.78 -2.11
N ALA A 80 -5.07 -12.17 -3.21
CA ALA A 80 -4.82 -11.57 -4.51
C ALA A 80 -5.18 -10.07 -4.50
N LEU A 81 -6.33 -9.73 -3.93
CA LEU A 81 -6.75 -8.34 -3.85
C LEU A 81 -5.85 -7.53 -2.91
N LYS A 82 -5.45 -8.09 -1.78
CA LYS A 82 -4.52 -7.45 -0.87
C LYS A 82 -3.20 -7.12 -1.57
N GLY A 83 -2.69 -8.07 -2.36
CA GLY A 83 -1.47 -7.85 -3.13
C GLY A 83 -1.61 -6.71 -4.12
N SER A 84 -2.73 -6.67 -4.83
CA SER A 84 -3.04 -5.58 -5.75
C SER A 84 -3.14 -4.23 -5.04
N MET A 85 -3.76 -4.21 -3.86
CA MET A 85 -3.89 -3.01 -3.05
C MET A 85 -2.51 -2.50 -2.59
N ARG A 86 -1.63 -3.40 -2.14
CA ARG A 86 -0.28 -3.01 -1.73
C ARG A 86 0.50 -2.39 -2.88
N GLN A 87 0.35 -2.95 -4.08
CA GLN A 87 1.00 -2.37 -5.27
C GLN A 87 0.47 -0.98 -5.58
N GLU A 88 -0.83 -0.77 -5.43
CA GLU A 88 -1.42 0.55 -5.66
C GLU A 88 -0.94 1.58 -4.64
N ILE A 89 -0.81 1.17 -3.38
CA ILE A 89 -0.27 2.05 -2.33
C ILE A 89 1.14 2.49 -2.70
N VAL A 90 1.98 1.56 -3.13
CA VAL A 90 3.35 1.86 -3.55
C VAL A 90 3.34 2.85 -4.72
N ARG A 91 2.48 2.64 -5.72
CA ARG A 91 2.39 3.55 -6.86
C ARG A 91 1.99 4.96 -6.44
N ARG A 92 1.08 5.08 -5.47
CA ARG A 92 0.65 6.39 -4.96
C ARG A 92 1.78 7.11 -4.25
N ILE A 93 2.56 6.38 -3.46
CA ILE A 93 3.71 6.95 -2.77
C ILE A 93 4.74 7.41 -3.78
N ILE A 94 5.02 6.60 -4.80
CA ILE A 94 6.00 6.95 -5.84
C ILE A 94 5.56 8.18 -6.63
N ARG A 95 4.27 8.29 -6.96
CA ARG A 95 3.77 9.48 -7.65
C ARG A 95 3.99 10.75 -6.83
N ARG A 96 3.82 10.66 -5.51
CA ARG A 96 4.09 11.80 -4.65
C ARG A 96 5.58 12.13 -4.64
N LEU A 97 6.44 11.11 -4.67
CA LEU A 97 7.89 11.30 -4.75
C LEU A 97 8.30 11.98 -6.05
N ASP A 98 7.70 11.62 -7.16
CA ASP A 98 7.97 12.25 -8.44
C ASP A 98 7.72 13.75 -8.37
N GLY A 99 6.61 14.17 -7.75
CA GLY A 99 6.32 15.58 -7.55
C GLY A 99 7.36 16.28 -6.67
N VAL A 100 7.80 15.63 -5.61
CA VAL A 100 8.83 16.16 -4.72
C VAL A 100 10.17 16.24 -5.44
N ALA A 101 10.54 15.19 -6.17
CA ALA A 101 11.78 15.14 -6.92
C ALA A 101 11.85 16.26 -7.95
N TYR A 102 10.76 16.48 -8.68
CA TYR A 102 10.67 17.56 -9.66
C TYR A 102 10.90 18.93 -9.02
N ARG A 103 10.22 19.19 -7.90
CA ARG A 103 10.33 20.48 -7.23
C ARG A 103 11.71 20.73 -6.63
N ARG A 104 12.42 19.68 -6.25
CA ARG A 104 13.74 19.77 -5.62
C ARG A 104 14.88 19.52 -6.60
N GLN A 105 14.56 19.31 -7.87
CA GLN A 105 15.54 19.04 -8.92
C GLN A 105 16.41 17.82 -8.59
N VAL A 106 15.77 16.79 -8.03
CA VAL A 106 16.45 15.52 -7.76
C VAL A 106 16.70 14.80 -9.11
N PRO A 107 17.81 14.06 -9.27
CA PRO A 107 18.08 13.34 -10.52
C PRO A 107 16.92 12.44 -10.94
N ASP A 108 16.71 12.34 -12.25
CA ASP A 108 15.59 11.59 -12.83
C ASP A 108 15.60 10.12 -12.44
N ALA A 109 16.78 9.53 -12.30
CA ALA A 109 16.92 8.13 -11.99
C ALA A 109 17.17 7.94 -10.50
N TYR A 110 16.13 7.99 -9.69
CA TYR A 110 16.28 7.63 -8.28
C TYR A 110 15.76 6.21 -8.05
N ARG A 111 16.34 5.55 -7.06
CA ARG A 111 15.92 4.22 -6.64
C ARG A 111 15.18 4.31 -5.33
N VAL A 112 14.23 3.40 -5.15
CA VAL A 112 13.36 3.37 -3.97
C VAL A 112 13.63 2.08 -3.21
N ALA A 113 13.79 2.18 -1.89
CA ALA A 113 13.85 1.03 -1.00
C ALA A 113 12.81 1.20 0.10
N PHE A 114 12.30 0.07 0.59
CA PHE A 114 11.33 0.04 1.67
C PHE A 114 11.98 -0.48 2.94
N VAL A 115 11.67 0.16 4.03
CA VAL A 115 12.18 -0.22 5.35
C VAL A 115 11.05 -0.79 6.21
#